data_7207894ce082061df5a2ab54b52b217b
#
_entry.id   7207894ce082061df5a2ab54b52b217b
#
_cell.length_a   1.000
_cell.length_b   1.000
_cell.length_c   1.000
_cell.angle_alpha   90.00
_cell.angle_beta   90.00
_cell.angle_gamma   90.00
#
_symmetry.space_group_name_H-M   'P 1'
#
loop_
_entity.id
_entity.type
_entity.pdbx_description
1 polymer ?
#
loop_
_entity_poly.entity_id
_entity_poly.type
_entity_poly.pdbx_seq_one_letter_code
_entity_poly.pdbx_strand_id
1 'polypeptide(L)'
;MCSLKNSTKEKTTRNILSKNRSTTNLQDVVTSSDILRTLIRRNSVRVVDVRKEDEYKKEHIKTAISIPLAKVLENDTPERIVQLLEQSGISDKTPVVVYDDTFGALAARVAWTFQYVGHVNTSLLETTFTKWKNYGFETEKKVNVFPRAKHSLKVNTDIYANYDEVEKAKTEQNKILVDSRERLNFLSEHIPGATNLPYTMLGTGDSILREPQEIRRFMENRGISTDNEVITYCGSVGTLSGLAYYALRMGGVKNIRLYSRSFKEWKKLGKPIEEFKDANFWDLSAE
;
A
#
# COMPACT_ATOMS: atom_id res chain seq x y z
N MET A 1 50.72 -28.75 -8.08
CA MET A 1 49.25 -28.99 -8.24
C MET A 1 48.51 -28.22 -7.16
N CYS A 2 48.17 -27.01 -7.43
CA CYS A 2 47.18 -26.25 -6.62
C CYS A 2 46.90 -24.92 -7.32
N SER A 3 45.96 -24.85 -8.22
CA SER A 3 45.42 -23.61 -8.76
C SER A 3 44.27 -23.94 -9.73
N LEU A 4 43.07 -24.12 -9.20
CA LEU A 4 41.82 -24.16 -10.00
C LEU A 4 40.62 -24.33 -9.07
N LYS A 5 40.32 -23.33 -8.18
CA LYS A 5 39.02 -23.31 -7.42
C LYS A 5 38.47 -21.89 -7.14
N ASN A 6 39.00 -20.82 -7.72
CA ASN A 6 38.46 -19.44 -7.47
C ASN A 6 37.72 -18.78 -8.64
N SER A 7 37.52 -19.49 -9.75
CA SER A 7 36.91 -18.85 -10.95
C SER A 7 35.40 -18.97 -11.05
N THR A 8 34.78 -19.86 -10.28
CA THR A 8 33.34 -20.18 -10.43
C THR A 8 32.43 -19.28 -9.58
N LYS A 9 32.88 -18.78 -8.43
CA LYS A 9 32.08 -17.90 -7.56
C LYS A 9 31.95 -16.45 -8.09
N GLU A 10 32.96 -15.92 -8.73
CA GLU A 10 32.92 -14.56 -9.31
C GLU A 10 32.04 -14.47 -10.58
N LYS A 11 31.93 -15.54 -11.35
CA LYS A 11 31.05 -15.57 -12.55
C LYS A 11 29.57 -15.65 -12.18
N THR A 12 29.22 -16.29 -11.06
CA THR A 12 27.83 -16.39 -10.61
C THR A 12 27.35 -15.06 -10.06
N THR A 13 28.17 -14.29 -9.35
CA THR A 13 27.82 -12.97 -8.82
C THR A 13 27.68 -11.90 -9.92
N ARG A 14 28.49 -11.97 -10.98
CA ARG A 14 28.35 -11.06 -12.13
C ARG A 14 27.12 -11.33 -12.99
N ASN A 15 26.67 -12.57 -13.08
CA ASN A 15 25.46 -12.92 -13.83
C ASN A 15 24.15 -12.55 -13.11
N ILE A 16 24.16 -12.38 -11.79
CA ILE A 16 22.99 -11.89 -11.04
C ILE A 16 22.84 -10.38 -11.21
N LEU A 17 23.94 -9.64 -11.34
CA LEU A 17 23.93 -8.18 -11.54
C LEU A 17 23.65 -7.74 -12.98
N SER A 18 23.78 -8.64 -13.97
CA SER A 18 23.54 -8.32 -15.39
C SER A 18 22.11 -8.63 -15.86
N LYS A 19 21.29 -9.35 -15.09
CA LYS A 19 19.89 -9.65 -15.42
C LYS A 19 18.89 -8.59 -14.97
N ASN A 20 19.30 -7.55 -14.25
CA ASN A 20 18.43 -6.45 -13.79
C ASN A 20 18.58 -5.16 -14.62
N ARG A 21 18.85 -5.27 -15.93
CA ARG A 21 18.73 -4.16 -16.86
C ARG A 21 17.77 -4.54 -17.98
N SER A 22 16.46 -4.56 -17.67
CA SER A 22 15.47 -4.26 -18.71
C SER A 22 14.10 -3.99 -18.10
N THR A 23 13.56 -2.82 -18.47
CA THR A 23 12.16 -2.40 -18.39
C THR A 23 11.57 -2.18 -16.99
N THR A 24 11.92 -1.05 -16.38
CA THR A 24 11.07 -0.24 -15.52
C THR A 24 9.72 0.03 -16.20
N ASN A 25 8.71 -0.78 -15.96
CA ASN A 25 7.32 -0.44 -16.25
C ASN A 25 6.30 -1.29 -15.51
N LEU A 26 6.51 -1.47 -14.25
CA LEU A 26 5.57 -1.62 -13.15
C LEU A 26 6.36 -1.09 -11.98
N GLN A 27 6.03 0.12 -11.53
CA GLN A 27 6.63 0.66 -10.31
C GLN A 27 6.46 -0.40 -9.24
N ASP A 28 7.56 -0.87 -8.68
CA ASP A 28 7.51 -1.87 -7.62
C ASP A 28 6.59 -1.35 -6.53
N VAL A 29 5.49 -2.04 -6.29
CA VAL A 29 4.50 -1.69 -5.26
C VAL A 29 5.19 -1.60 -3.91
N VAL A 30 6.21 -2.43 -3.70
CA VAL A 30 6.95 -2.58 -2.46
C VAL A 30 8.45 -2.41 -2.72
N THR A 31 9.12 -1.67 -1.85
CA THR A 31 10.58 -1.52 -1.83
C THR A 31 11.16 -2.38 -0.71
N SER A 32 12.10 -3.27 -1.02
CA SER A 32 12.77 -4.07 -0.01
C SER A 32 13.69 -3.23 0.88
N SER A 33 13.94 -3.73 2.10
CA SER A 33 14.80 -3.07 3.08
C SER A 33 16.21 -2.84 2.55
N ASP A 34 16.78 -3.77 1.80
CA ASP A 34 18.13 -3.63 1.23
C ASP A 34 18.18 -2.58 0.11
N ILE A 35 17.13 -2.52 -0.73
CA ILE A 35 17.00 -1.47 -1.74
C ILE A 35 16.87 -0.12 -1.04
N LEU A 36 15.98 0.02 -0.04
CA LEU A 36 15.80 1.27 0.68
C LEU A 36 17.11 1.74 1.35
N ARG A 37 17.85 0.86 2.02
CA ARG A 37 19.16 1.18 2.61
C ARG A 37 20.14 1.72 1.56
N THR A 38 20.14 1.12 0.38
CA THR A 38 20.99 1.58 -0.73
C THR A 38 20.58 2.96 -1.23
N LEU A 39 19.28 3.22 -1.36
CA LEU A 39 18.73 4.51 -1.78
C LEU A 39 19.02 5.61 -0.74
N ILE A 40 18.89 5.31 0.55
CA ILE A 40 19.23 6.23 1.66
C ILE A 40 20.73 6.62 1.59
N ARG A 41 21.65 5.66 1.45
CA ARG A 41 23.08 5.93 1.33
C ARG A 41 23.42 6.81 0.14
N ARG A 42 22.65 6.71 -0.96
CA ARG A 42 22.82 7.53 -2.18
C ARG A 42 22.11 8.87 -2.11
N ASN A 43 21.39 9.15 -1.02
CA ASN A 43 20.51 10.32 -0.88
C ASN A 43 19.55 10.50 -2.07
N SER A 44 19.01 9.39 -2.58
CA SER A 44 18.20 9.31 -3.81
C SER A 44 16.73 8.96 -3.57
N VAL A 45 16.26 9.04 -2.33
CA VAL A 45 14.88 8.71 -1.92
C VAL A 45 14.42 9.64 -0.81
N ARG A 46 13.13 9.93 -0.77
CA ARG A 46 12.46 10.49 0.39
C ARG A 46 11.75 9.37 1.16
N VAL A 47 12.19 9.15 2.39
CA VAL A 47 11.54 8.19 3.29
C VAL A 47 10.47 8.92 4.08
N VAL A 48 9.25 8.40 4.11
CA VAL A 48 8.10 9.04 4.77
C VAL A 48 7.57 8.15 5.88
N ASP A 49 7.65 8.63 7.11
CA ASP A 49 7.05 8.04 8.31
C ASP A 49 5.63 8.55 8.48
N VAL A 50 4.64 7.65 8.44
CA VAL A 50 3.22 8.03 8.58
C VAL A 50 2.62 7.71 9.94
N ARG A 51 3.45 7.26 10.88
CA ARG A 51 3.08 7.06 12.28
C ARG A 51 2.76 8.41 12.95
N LYS A 52 2.33 8.36 14.21
CA LYS A 52 2.12 9.57 15.00
C LYS A 52 3.44 10.35 15.14
N GLU A 53 3.34 11.67 15.18
CA GLU A 53 4.54 12.55 15.26
C GLU A 53 5.39 12.25 16.50
N ASP A 54 4.79 11.89 17.63
CA ASP A 54 5.51 11.52 18.84
C ASP A 54 6.30 10.21 18.69
N GLU A 55 5.81 9.27 17.87
CA GLU A 55 6.54 8.03 17.57
C GLU A 55 7.72 8.33 16.66
N TYR A 56 7.54 9.17 15.64
CA TYR A 56 8.63 9.64 14.79
C TYR A 56 9.71 10.35 15.61
N LYS A 57 9.34 11.29 16.51
CA LYS A 57 10.31 12.01 17.35
C LYS A 57 11.10 11.11 18.31
N LYS A 58 10.50 10.01 18.75
CA LYS A 58 11.19 9.02 19.58
C LYS A 58 12.29 8.29 18.81
N GLU A 59 11.96 7.82 17.62
CA GLU A 59 12.87 7.12 16.73
C GLU A 59 12.22 6.85 15.38
N HIS A 60 12.98 6.99 14.29
CA HIS A 60 12.52 6.75 12.92
C HIS A 60 13.65 6.23 12.03
N ILE A 61 13.32 5.74 10.84
CA ILE A 61 14.30 5.33 9.84
C ILE A 61 15.17 6.54 9.47
N LYS A 62 16.48 6.37 9.41
CA LYS A 62 17.43 7.43 9.05
C LYS A 62 16.98 8.19 7.80
N THR A 63 17.05 9.49 7.82
CA THR A 63 16.60 10.47 6.80
C THR A 63 15.09 10.57 6.60
N ALA A 64 14.26 9.79 7.32
CA ALA A 64 12.82 9.90 7.18
C ALA A 64 12.29 11.27 7.61
N ILE A 65 11.20 11.70 6.97
CA ILE A 65 10.37 12.84 7.37
C ILE A 65 9.04 12.36 7.92
N SER A 66 8.43 13.18 8.77
CA SER A 66 7.12 12.88 9.35
C SER A 66 6.00 13.46 8.52
N ILE A 67 5.16 12.60 7.95
CA ILE A 67 3.86 12.95 7.34
C ILE A 67 2.80 12.00 7.90
N PRO A 68 2.32 12.23 9.14
CA PRO A 68 1.32 11.36 9.76
C PRO A 68 0.05 11.21 8.93
N LEU A 69 -0.56 10.03 8.93
CA LEU A 69 -1.84 9.80 8.25
C LEU A 69 -2.90 10.84 8.64
N ALA A 70 -2.97 11.22 9.93
CA ALA A 70 -3.92 12.24 10.40
C ALA A 70 -3.77 13.55 9.61
N LYS A 71 -2.53 14.02 9.40
CA LYS A 71 -2.24 15.22 8.63
C LYS A 71 -2.67 15.10 7.16
N VAL A 72 -2.55 13.90 6.57
CA VAL A 72 -3.04 13.64 5.20
C VAL A 72 -4.57 13.67 5.14
N LEU A 73 -5.25 13.12 6.14
CA LEU A 73 -6.71 13.11 6.21
C LEU A 73 -7.32 14.49 6.51
N GLU A 74 -6.61 15.36 7.22
CA GLU A 74 -7.00 16.76 7.48
C GLU A 74 -6.88 17.63 6.22
N ASN A 75 -6.01 17.25 5.29
CA ASN A 75 -5.82 17.93 4.00
C ASN A 75 -6.64 17.21 2.92
N ASP A 76 -7.93 17.44 2.90
CA ASP A 76 -8.93 16.69 2.12
C ASP A 76 -9.03 17.11 0.64
N THR A 77 -8.26 18.11 0.19
CA THR A 77 -8.23 18.53 -1.22
C THR A 77 -6.89 18.18 -1.89
N PRO A 78 -6.91 17.86 -3.20
CA PRO A 78 -5.69 17.55 -3.94
C PRO A 78 -4.62 18.63 -3.86
N GLU A 79 -5.02 19.91 -3.88
CA GLU A 79 -4.13 21.07 -3.81
C GLU A 79 -3.39 21.12 -2.47
N ARG A 80 -4.08 20.83 -1.35
CA ARG A 80 -3.47 20.81 -0.02
C ARG A 80 -2.50 19.65 0.13
N ILE A 81 -2.80 18.49 -0.45
CA ILE A 81 -1.86 17.37 -0.48
C ILE A 81 -0.61 17.73 -1.27
N VAL A 82 -0.75 18.37 -2.44
CA VAL A 82 0.42 18.83 -3.22
C VAL A 82 1.24 19.84 -2.42
N GLN A 83 0.62 20.81 -1.74
CA GLN A 83 1.31 21.75 -0.86
C GLN A 83 2.08 21.02 0.27
N LEU A 84 1.50 19.96 0.83
CA LEU A 84 2.16 19.12 1.83
C LEU A 84 3.40 18.42 1.26
N LEU A 85 3.32 17.87 0.05
CA LEU A 85 4.46 17.28 -0.66
C LEU A 85 5.57 18.32 -0.91
N GLU A 86 5.21 19.50 -1.42
CA GLU A 86 6.16 20.59 -1.65
C GLU A 86 6.89 21.01 -0.38
N GLN A 87 6.15 21.25 0.72
CA GLN A 87 6.70 21.62 2.02
C GLN A 87 7.63 20.53 2.59
N SER A 88 7.39 19.29 2.21
CA SER A 88 8.18 18.13 2.62
C SER A 88 9.39 17.87 1.71
N GLY A 89 9.68 18.76 0.76
CA GLY A 89 10.80 18.61 -0.18
C GLY A 89 10.61 17.49 -1.19
N ILE A 90 9.35 17.18 -1.56
CA ILE A 90 8.99 16.13 -2.53
C ILE A 90 8.57 16.80 -3.83
N SER A 91 9.39 16.65 -4.87
CA SER A 91 9.10 17.10 -6.24
C SER A 91 8.48 15.97 -7.05
N ASP A 92 7.94 16.26 -8.24
CA ASP A 92 7.41 15.26 -9.18
C ASP A 92 8.35 14.07 -9.44
N LYS A 93 9.66 14.29 -9.33
CA LYS A 93 10.69 13.28 -9.65
C LYS A 93 11.27 12.58 -8.43
N THR A 94 10.93 13.01 -7.23
CA THR A 94 11.49 12.46 -5.99
C THR A 94 10.94 11.05 -5.76
N PRO A 95 11.77 9.99 -5.72
CA PRO A 95 11.30 8.68 -5.29
C PRO A 95 10.87 8.74 -3.82
N VAL A 96 9.73 8.17 -3.51
CA VAL A 96 9.17 8.13 -2.15
C VAL A 96 8.96 6.70 -1.70
N VAL A 97 9.44 6.37 -0.49
CA VAL A 97 9.11 5.13 0.20
C VAL A 97 8.40 5.46 1.49
N VAL A 98 7.18 4.91 1.64
CA VAL A 98 6.30 5.18 2.79
C VAL A 98 6.32 3.98 3.73
N TYR A 99 6.39 4.21 5.04
CA TYR A 99 6.32 3.16 6.03
C TYR A 99 5.50 3.53 7.25
N ASP A 100 5.03 2.51 7.95
CA ASP A 100 4.37 2.62 9.25
C ASP A 100 4.85 1.52 10.22
N ASP A 101 4.14 1.35 11.32
CA ASP A 101 4.32 0.24 12.25
C ASP A 101 3.00 -0.53 12.49
N THR A 102 2.06 -0.41 11.54
CA THR A 102 0.72 -1.01 11.56
C THR A 102 0.52 -1.85 10.29
N PHE A 103 1.32 -2.88 10.15
CA PHE A 103 1.31 -3.84 9.02
C PHE A 103 1.16 -3.21 7.60
N GLY A 104 1.58 -1.96 7.41
CA GLY A 104 1.53 -1.27 6.12
C GLY A 104 0.21 -0.57 5.78
N ALA A 105 -0.82 -0.65 6.62
CA ALA A 105 -2.14 -0.10 6.30
C ALA A 105 -2.17 1.43 6.26
N LEU A 106 -1.49 2.10 7.19
CA LEU A 106 -1.40 3.57 7.18
C LEU A 106 -0.53 4.05 6.02
N ALA A 107 0.59 3.37 5.79
CA ALA A 107 1.49 3.63 4.67
C ALA A 107 0.78 3.50 3.32
N ALA A 108 0.00 2.44 3.14
CA ALA A 108 -0.78 2.21 1.93
C ALA A 108 -1.78 3.35 1.65
N ARG A 109 -2.50 3.83 2.67
CA ARG A 109 -3.45 4.93 2.50
C ARG A 109 -2.75 6.24 2.10
N VAL A 110 -1.60 6.55 2.71
CA VAL A 110 -0.83 7.74 2.38
C VAL A 110 -0.22 7.63 0.99
N ALA A 111 0.42 6.51 0.67
CA ALA A 111 1.00 6.26 -0.64
C ALA A 111 -0.04 6.36 -1.77
N TRP A 112 -1.23 5.79 -1.56
CA TRP A 112 -2.34 5.93 -2.49
C TRP A 112 -2.75 7.40 -2.67
N THR A 113 -2.81 8.20 -1.58
CA THR A 113 -3.13 9.62 -1.67
C THR A 113 -2.10 10.39 -2.50
N PHE A 114 -0.82 10.08 -2.35
CA PHE A 114 0.24 10.69 -3.15
C PHE A 114 0.07 10.33 -4.64
N GLN A 115 -0.22 9.07 -4.95
CA GLN A 115 -0.49 8.63 -6.32
C GLN A 115 -1.77 9.26 -6.90
N TYR A 116 -2.79 9.49 -6.06
CA TYR A 116 -4.03 10.16 -6.47
C TYR A 116 -3.79 11.60 -6.91
N VAL A 117 -2.91 12.34 -6.26
CA VAL A 117 -2.55 13.72 -6.67
C VAL A 117 -1.46 13.78 -7.75
N GLY A 118 -1.04 12.62 -8.28
CA GLY A 118 -0.12 12.51 -9.41
C GLY A 118 1.33 12.20 -9.04
N HIS A 119 1.64 11.97 -7.75
CA HIS A 119 2.98 11.54 -7.36
C HIS A 119 3.14 10.02 -7.53
N VAL A 120 3.36 9.61 -8.77
CA VAL A 120 3.38 8.18 -9.15
C VAL A 120 4.59 7.41 -8.62
N ASN A 121 5.70 8.11 -8.33
CA ASN A 121 6.95 7.47 -7.89
C ASN A 121 6.95 7.19 -6.37
N THR A 122 5.93 6.46 -5.92
CA THR A 122 5.68 6.10 -4.51
C THR A 122 5.55 4.60 -4.35
N SER A 123 6.27 4.02 -3.39
CA SER A 123 6.19 2.63 -2.99
C SER A 123 6.06 2.47 -1.48
N LEU A 124 5.68 1.29 -1.02
CA LEU A 124 5.64 0.92 0.39
C LEU A 124 6.97 0.28 0.80
N LEU A 125 7.40 0.46 2.02
CA LEU A 125 8.45 -0.39 2.59
C LEU A 125 7.88 -1.79 2.84
N GLU A 126 8.61 -2.83 2.48
CA GLU A 126 8.17 -4.23 2.63
C GLU A 126 7.88 -4.65 4.08
N THR A 127 8.40 -3.92 5.05
CA THR A 127 8.32 -4.27 6.47
C THR A 127 7.90 -3.09 7.34
N THR A 128 7.57 -3.36 8.60
CA THR A 128 7.22 -2.33 9.59
C THR A 128 8.46 -1.71 10.23
N PHE A 129 8.30 -0.55 10.89
CA PHE A 129 9.39 0.12 11.60
C PHE A 129 9.99 -0.76 12.71
N THR A 130 9.16 -1.46 13.48
CA THR A 130 9.64 -2.39 14.52
C THR A 130 10.51 -3.49 13.93
N LYS A 131 10.13 -4.07 12.79
CA LYS A 131 10.94 -5.08 12.08
C LYS A 131 12.25 -4.50 11.55
N TRP A 132 12.20 -3.31 10.93
CA TRP A 132 13.39 -2.58 10.49
C TRP A 132 14.43 -2.46 11.61
N LYS A 133 14.01 -2.06 12.81
CA LYS A 133 14.87 -2.00 14.00
C LYS A 133 15.40 -3.37 14.41
N ASN A 134 14.54 -4.38 14.44
CA ASN A 134 14.94 -5.73 14.86
C ASN A 134 15.97 -6.35 13.92
N TYR A 135 16.00 -5.94 12.64
CA TYR A 135 17.07 -6.29 11.70
C TYR A 135 18.37 -5.51 11.91
N GLY A 136 18.42 -4.59 12.87
CA GLY A 136 19.60 -3.76 13.16
C GLY A 136 19.87 -2.68 12.11
N PHE A 137 18.86 -2.25 11.35
CA PHE A 137 19.03 -1.22 10.33
C PHE A 137 19.03 0.18 10.95
N GLU A 138 19.64 1.14 10.24
CA GLU A 138 19.91 2.49 10.77
C GLU A 138 18.63 3.25 11.08
N THR A 139 18.56 3.78 12.30
CA THR A 139 17.53 4.68 12.81
C THR A 139 18.13 5.96 13.36
N GLU A 140 17.33 6.99 13.57
CA GLU A 140 17.74 8.24 14.20
C GLU A 140 16.58 8.91 14.96
N LYS A 141 16.91 9.96 15.72
CA LYS A 141 15.93 10.79 16.45
C LYS A 141 15.89 12.24 15.96
N LYS A 142 16.84 12.61 15.08
CA LYS A 142 16.94 13.94 14.54
C LYS A 142 15.78 14.22 13.60
N VAL A 143 15.01 15.27 13.87
CA VAL A 143 13.94 15.71 12.96
C VAL A 143 14.56 16.19 11.65
N ASN A 144 14.16 15.58 10.55
CA ASN A 144 14.66 15.91 9.22
C ASN A 144 13.74 16.95 8.56
N VAL A 145 14.36 17.95 7.96
CA VAL A 145 13.69 19.00 7.18
C VAL A 145 14.42 19.11 5.84
N PHE A 146 13.65 19.22 4.77
CA PHE A 146 14.19 19.41 3.42
C PHE A 146 13.70 20.73 2.84
N PRO A 147 14.48 21.37 1.96
CA PRO A 147 14.03 22.56 1.26
C PRO A 147 12.74 22.30 0.49
N ARG A 148 11.85 23.29 0.46
CA ARG A 148 10.61 23.23 -0.32
C ARG A 148 10.92 22.89 -1.78
N ALA A 149 10.15 21.96 -2.33
CA ALA A 149 10.22 21.55 -3.73
C ALA A 149 9.02 22.09 -4.52
N LYS A 150 9.05 21.96 -5.85
CA LYS A 150 7.89 22.17 -6.71
C LYS A 150 7.26 20.84 -7.07
N HIS A 151 5.95 20.74 -6.99
CA HIS A 151 5.19 19.57 -7.37
C HIS A 151 3.96 19.98 -8.19
N SER A 152 3.73 19.29 -9.31
CA SER A 152 2.59 19.54 -10.19
C SER A 152 1.39 18.71 -9.78
N LEU A 153 0.23 19.35 -9.63
CA LEU A 153 -1.03 18.62 -9.40
C LEU A 153 -1.46 17.92 -10.72
N LYS A 154 -1.62 16.59 -10.64
CA LYS A 154 -2.17 15.75 -11.71
C LYS A 154 -3.07 14.71 -11.10
N VAL A 155 -4.32 15.07 -10.85
CA VAL A 155 -5.29 14.15 -10.23
C VAL A 155 -5.47 12.90 -11.10
N ASN A 156 -5.21 11.76 -10.51
CA ASN A 156 -5.41 10.44 -11.12
C ASN A 156 -6.74 9.86 -10.66
N THR A 157 -7.80 10.13 -11.42
CA THR A 157 -9.15 9.61 -11.13
C THR A 157 -9.30 8.12 -11.38
N ASP A 158 -8.40 7.50 -12.17
CA ASP A 158 -8.49 6.08 -12.53
C ASP A 158 -8.29 5.13 -11.35
N ILE A 159 -7.69 5.62 -10.27
CA ILE A 159 -7.47 4.83 -9.05
C ILE A 159 -8.50 5.13 -7.94
N TYR A 160 -9.42 6.05 -8.16
CA TYR A 160 -10.44 6.46 -7.19
C TYR A 160 -11.81 5.92 -7.58
N ALA A 161 -12.60 5.49 -6.60
CA ALA A 161 -14.01 5.20 -6.77
C ALA A 161 -14.86 6.02 -5.78
N ASN A 162 -15.96 6.56 -6.26
CA ASN A 162 -17.00 7.18 -5.44
C ASN A 162 -18.13 6.19 -5.16
N TYR A 163 -19.14 6.60 -4.37
CA TYR A 163 -20.26 5.74 -4.01
C TYR A 163 -21.15 5.36 -5.21
N ASP A 164 -21.26 6.20 -6.24
CA ASP A 164 -22.06 5.88 -7.45
C ASP A 164 -21.40 4.75 -8.26
N GLU A 165 -20.07 4.75 -8.35
CA GLU A 165 -19.31 3.69 -9.01
C GLU A 165 -19.39 2.37 -8.23
N VAL A 166 -19.39 2.44 -6.89
CA VAL A 166 -19.61 1.28 -6.02
C VAL A 166 -21.04 0.72 -6.20
N GLU A 167 -22.04 1.59 -6.32
CA GLU A 167 -23.43 1.17 -6.53
C GLU A 167 -23.60 0.46 -7.87
N LYS A 168 -23.01 0.99 -8.93
CA LYS A 168 -23.02 0.36 -10.28
C LYS A 168 -22.29 -0.97 -10.30
N ALA A 169 -21.20 -1.11 -9.55
CA ALA A 169 -20.40 -2.33 -9.52
C ALA A 169 -21.20 -3.57 -9.12
N LYS A 170 -22.27 -3.42 -8.33
CA LYS A 170 -23.16 -4.53 -7.93
C LYS A 170 -23.89 -5.21 -9.08
N THR A 171 -24.09 -4.52 -10.19
CA THR A 171 -24.85 -5.01 -11.35
C THR A 171 -23.97 -5.31 -12.58
N GLU A 172 -22.71 -4.96 -12.54
CA GLU A 172 -21.78 -5.13 -13.65
C GLU A 172 -20.93 -6.41 -13.48
N GLN A 173 -21.08 -7.38 -14.38
CA GLN A 173 -20.48 -8.71 -14.28
C GLN A 173 -18.93 -8.73 -14.17
N ASN A 174 -18.25 -7.72 -14.71
CA ASN A 174 -16.78 -7.65 -14.67
C ASN A 174 -16.23 -6.83 -13.49
N LYS A 175 -17.11 -6.24 -12.66
CA LYS A 175 -16.71 -5.45 -11.50
C LYS A 175 -16.87 -6.24 -10.21
N ILE A 176 -15.82 -6.20 -9.38
CA ILE A 176 -15.80 -6.89 -8.10
C ILE A 176 -15.55 -5.87 -6.98
N LEU A 177 -16.45 -5.85 -6.01
CA LEU A 177 -16.27 -5.12 -4.76
C LEU A 177 -15.52 -6.01 -3.77
N VAL A 178 -14.42 -5.51 -3.22
CA VAL A 178 -13.61 -6.24 -2.24
C VAL A 178 -13.70 -5.53 -0.88
N ASP A 179 -14.31 -6.20 0.09
CA ASP A 179 -14.31 -5.79 1.49
C ASP A 179 -13.06 -6.34 2.18
N SER A 180 -12.20 -5.44 2.65
CA SER A 180 -10.92 -5.79 3.28
C SER A 180 -10.99 -5.84 4.80
N ARG A 181 -12.18 -5.76 5.39
CA ARG A 181 -12.36 -5.90 6.84
C ARG A 181 -12.25 -7.37 7.25
N GLU A 182 -12.06 -7.58 8.54
CA GLU A 182 -12.11 -8.90 9.15
C GLU A 182 -13.43 -9.62 8.81
N ARG A 183 -13.36 -10.95 8.73
CA ARG A 183 -14.49 -11.81 8.35
C ARG A 183 -15.74 -11.53 9.16
N LEU A 184 -15.64 -11.39 10.49
CA LEU A 184 -16.78 -11.07 11.36
C LEU A 184 -17.45 -9.75 11.00
N ASN A 185 -16.68 -8.71 10.71
CA ASN A 185 -17.24 -7.42 10.30
C ASN A 185 -17.98 -7.52 8.96
N PHE A 186 -17.46 -8.30 8.03
CA PHE A 186 -18.09 -8.57 6.75
C PHE A 186 -19.40 -9.34 6.93
N LEU A 187 -19.40 -10.41 7.73
CA LEU A 187 -20.59 -11.23 7.98
C LEU A 187 -21.67 -10.44 8.71
N SER A 188 -21.29 -9.54 9.64
CA SER A 188 -22.25 -8.70 10.36
C SER A 188 -23.00 -7.74 9.43
N GLU A 189 -22.28 -7.07 8.56
CA GLU A 189 -22.87 -6.12 7.60
C GLU A 189 -21.85 -5.75 6.51
N HIS A 190 -22.26 -5.71 5.26
CA HIS A 190 -21.39 -5.32 4.13
C HIS A 190 -22.19 -4.69 2.98
N ILE A 191 -21.49 -4.17 1.98
CA ILE A 191 -22.11 -3.69 0.73
C ILE A 191 -22.58 -4.91 -0.06
N PRO A 192 -23.86 -4.98 -0.49
CA PRO A 192 -24.40 -6.13 -1.21
C PRO A 192 -23.57 -6.52 -2.42
N GLY A 193 -23.32 -7.83 -2.57
CA GLY A 193 -22.51 -8.38 -3.67
C GLY A 193 -21.00 -8.22 -3.49
N ALA A 194 -20.51 -7.75 -2.36
CA ALA A 194 -19.09 -7.68 -2.10
C ALA A 194 -18.47 -9.04 -1.77
N THR A 195 -17.23 -9.23 -2.19
CA THR A 195 -16.39 -10.38 -1.82
C THR A 195 -15.47 -9.98 -0.68
N ASN A 196 -15.35 -10.84 0.35
CA ASN A 196 -14.45 -10.56 1.47
C ASN A 196 -13.03 -11.06 1.19
N LEU A 197 -12.05 -10.17 1.31
CA LEU A 197 -10.63 -10.48 1.32
C LEU A 197 -9.99 -9.76 2.52
N PRO A 198 -10.00 -10.40 3.71
CA PRO A 198 -9.52 -9.80 4.93
C PRO A 198 -8.06 -9.33 4.82
N TYR A 199 -7.77 -8.15 5.35
CA TYR A 199 -6.42 -7.58 5.33
C TYR A 199 -5.38 -8.49 6.01
N THR A 200 -5.80 -9.29 7.00
CA THR A 200 -4.94 -10.25 7.70
C THR A 200 -4.37 -11.35 6.81
N MET A 201 -4.99 -11.62 5.68
CA MET A 201 -4.49 -12.57 4.69
C MET A 201 -3.41 -11.98 3.78
N LEU A 202 -3.26 -10.66 3.72
CA LEU A 202 -2.43 -9.99 2.71
C LEU A 202 -0.96 -9.93 3.06
N GLY A 203 -0.61 -9.94 4.35
CA GLY A 203 0.75 -9.89 4.86
C GLY A 203 1.20 -11.20 5.48
N THR A 204 2.45 -11.20 5.92
CA THR A 204 3.06 -12.25 6.74
C THR A 204 3.55 -11.64 8.06
N GLY A 205 4.09 -12.47 8.97
CA GLY A 205 4.77 -11.95 10.17
C GLY A 205 5.96 -11.04 9.86
N ASP A 206 6.57 -11.16 8.67
CA ASP A 206 7.80 -10.46 8.29
C ASP A 206 7.60 -9.40 7.20
N SER A 207 6.62 -9.57 6.33
CA SER A 207 6.33 -8.65 5.23
C SER A 207 4.90 -8.10 5.32
N ILE A 208 4.72 -6.83 4.97
CA ILE A 208 3.40 -6.19 4.91
C ILE A 208 2.53 -6.76 3.79
N LEU A 209 3.12 -7.33 2.76
CA LEU A 209 2.45 -8.04 1.68
C LEU A 209 3.11 -9.39 1.41
N ARG A 210 2.31 -10.40 1.10
CA ARG A 210 2.76 -11.72 0.66
C ARG A 210 3.30 -11.65 -0.76
N GLU A 211 3.96 -12.73 -1.16
CA GLU A 211 4.45 -12.89 -2.52
C GLU A 211 3.30 -12.86 -3.56
N PRO A 212 3.55 -12.35 -4.78
CA PRO A 212 2.52 -12.20 -5.81
C PRO A 212 1.74 -13.49 -6.11
N GLN A 213 2.38 -14.66 -6.05
CA GLN A 213 1.74 -15.95 -6.29
C GLN A 213 0.73 -16.31 -5.20
N GLU A 214 1.04 -16.02 -3.94
CA GLU A 214 0.12 -16.25 -2.82
C GLU A 214 -1.10 -15.32 -2.92
N ILE A 215 -0.88 -14.04 -3.25
CA ILE A 215 -1.98 -13.09 -3.47
C ILE A 215 -2.88 -13.56 -4.60
N ARG A 216 -2.33 -14.02 -5.74
CA ARG A 216 -3.14 -14.58 -6.86
C ARG A 216 -3.98 -15.76 -6.42
N ARG A 217 -3.43 -16.68 -5.64
CA ARG A 217 -4.18 -17.82 -5.11
C ARG A 217 -5.37 -17.39 -4.25
N PHE A 218 -5.19 -16.36 -3.41
CA PHE A 218 -6.31 -15.81 -2.62
C PHE A 218 -7.36 -15.12 -3.50
N MET A 219 -6.94 -14.46 -4.57
CA MET A 219 -7.84 -13.87 -5.56
C MET A 219 -8.66 -14.95 -6.26
N GLU A 220 -8.00 -15.97 -6.80
CA GLU A 220 -8.63 -17.09 -7.53
C GLU A 220 -9.68 -17.80 -6.66
N ASN A 221 -9.36 -18.09 -5.41
CA ASN A 221 -10.29 -18.72 -4.45
C ASN A 221 -11.53 -17.86 -4.16
N ARG A 222 -11.53 -16.59 -4.55
CA ARG A 222 -12.63 -15.62 -4.37
C ARG A 222 -13.25 -15.15 -5.68
N GLY A 223 -12.91 -15.82 -6.79
CA GLY A 223 -13.40 -15.45 -8.11
C GLY A 223 -12.88 -14.11 -8.63
N ILE A 224 -11.76 -13.62 -8.09
CA ILE A 224 -11.12 -12.38 -8.54
C ILE A 224 -10.08 -12.71 -9.60
N SER A 225 -10.29 -12.23 -10.82
CA SER A 225 -9.36 -12.35 -11.94
C SER A 225 -8.53 -11.06 -12.10
N THR A 226 -7.35 -11.18 -12.72
CA THR A 226 -6.51 -10.02 -13.08
C THR A 226 -7.17 -9.10 -14.11
N ASP A 227 -8.17 -9.58 -14.84
CA ASP A 227 -8.89 -8.83 -15.87
C ASP A 227 -10.16 -8.14 -15.34
N ASN A 228 -10.54 -8.39 -14.08
CA ASN A 228 -11.66 -7.70 -13.46
C ASN A 228 -11.33 -6.22 -13.19
N GLU A 229 -12.37 -5.38 -13.18
CA GLU A 229 -12.34 -4.10 -12.51
C GLU A 229 -12.62 -4.32 -11.02
N VAL A 230 -11.68 -3.95 -10.17
CA VAL A 230 -11.79 -4.18 -8.72
C VAL A 230 -11.93 -2.85 -7.98
N ILE A 231 -12.90 -2.76 -7.08
CA ILE A 231 -13.03 -1.64 -6.14
C ILE A 231 -12.82 -2.18 -4.73
N THR A 232 -11.80 -1.69 -4.03
CA THR A 232 -11.54 -2.06 -2.63
C THR A 232 -12.16 -1.07 -1.68
N TYR A 233 -12.74 -1.56 -0.57
CA TYR A 233 -13.24 -0.73 0.53
C TYR A 233 -12.99 -1.40 1.88
N CYS A 234 -13.12 -0.63 2.96
CA CYS A 234 -13.03 -1.14 4.33
C CYS A 234 -14.04 -0.43 5.25
N GLY A 235 -13.71 -0.21 6.52
CA GLY A 235 -14.64 0.41 7.49
C GLY A 235 -14.84 1.91 7.29
N SER A 236 -13.77 2.70 7.02
CA SER A 236 -13.89 4.16 7.06
C SER A 236 -12.96 4.93 6.13
N VAL A 237 -11.67 5.01 6.44
CA VAL A 237 -10.74 5.96 5.79
C VAL A 237 -9.81 5.33 4.75
N GLY A 238 -10.08 4.11 4.34
CA GLY A 238 -9.35 3.46 3.25
C GLY A 238 -7.96 2.92 3.62
N THR A 239 -7.69 2.64 4.90
CA THR A 239 -6.39 2.09 5.33
C THR A 239 -6.25 0.61 4.96
N LEU A 240 -7.14 -0.25 5.46
CA LEU A 240 -7.12 -1.68 5.15
C LEU A 240 -7.35 -1.96 3.66
N SER A 241 -8.28 -1.22 3.05
CA SER A 241 -8.55 -1.33 1.62
C SER A 241 -7.45 -0.71 0.75
N GLY A 242 -6.69 0.25 1.27
CA GLY A 242 -5.46 0.73 0.64
C GLY A 242 -4.40 -0.37 0.59
N LEU A 243 -4.25 -1.16 1.67
CA LEU A 243 -3.35 -2.31 1.68
C LEU A 243 -3.81 -3.37 0.67
N ALA A 244 -5.11 -3.68 0.62
CA ALA A 244 -5.68 -4.60 -0.36
C ALA A 244 -5.50 -4.09 -1.80
N TYR A 245 -5.65 -2.79 -2.04
CA TYR A 245 -5.37 -2.16 -3.34
C TYR A 245 -3.95 -2.49 -3.82
N TYR A 246 -2.94 -2.33 -2.96
CA TYR A 246 -1.55 -2.65 -3.33
C TYR A 246 -1.31 -4.16 -3.46
N ALA A 247 -1.90 -4.98 -2.60
CA ALA A 247 -1.81 -6.42 -2.70
C ALA A 247 -2.37 -6.94 -4.04
N LEU A 248 -3.58 -6.51 -4.41
CA LEU A 248 -4.22 -6.92 -5.66
C LEU A 248 -3.46 -6.42 -6.90
N ARG A 249 -2.88 -5.21 -6.86
CA ARG A 249 -1.95 -4.74 -7.91
C ARG A 249 -0.75 -5.66 -8.04
N MET A 250 -0.15 -6.05 -6.93
CA MET A 250 0.98 -6.99 -6.90
C MET A 250 0.56 -8.38 -7.40
N GLY A 251 -0.69 -8.79 -7.14
CA GLY A 251 -1.32 -9.98 -7.71
C GLY A 251 -1.58 -9.90 -9.22
N GLY A 252 -1.48 -8.71 -9.84
CA GLY A 252 -1.59 -8.51 -11.27
C GLY A 252 -2.89 -7.84 -11.74
N VAL A 253 -3.78 -7.40 -10.83
CA VAL A 253 -4.98 -6.64 -11.20
C VAL A 253 -4.56 -5.28 -11.78
N LYS A 254 -5.00 -5.00 -13.00
CA LYS A 254 -4.66 -3.76 -13.71
C LYS A 254 -5.64 -2.63 -13.42
N ASN A 255 -6.94 -2.94 -13.39
CA ASN A 255 -8.02 -1.99 -13.17
C ASN A 255 -8.48 -2.07 -11.73
N ILE A 256 -7.85 -1.29 -10.86
CA ILE A 256 -8.18 -1.29 -9.44
C ILE A 256 -8.37 0.13 -8.93
N ARG A 257 -9.43 0.33 -8.15
CA ARG A 257 -9.80 1.60 -7.55
C ARG A 257 -10.00 1.46 -6.05
N LEU A 258 -9.78 2.53 -5.34
CA LEU A 258 -10.03 2.61 -3.90
C LEU A 258 -11.26 3.48 -3.63
N TYR A 259 -12.28 2.90 -3.00
CA TYR A 259 -13.36 3.64 -2.36
C TYR A 259 -12.89 4.09 -0.96
N SER A 260 -12.16 5.21 -0.91
CA SER A 260 -11.45 5.65 0.28
C SER A 260 -12.38 6.05 1.44
N ARG A 261 -13.60 6.51 1.16
CA ARG A 261 -14.61 6.85 2.18
C ARG A 261 -15.33 5.63 2.73
N SER A 262 -15.28 4.52 2.01
CA SER A 262 -15.57 3.17 2.47
C SER A 262 -16.99 2.98 3.04
N PHE A 263 -17.19 1.91 3.80
CA PHE A 263 -18.49 1.49 4.35
C PHE A 263 -19.16 2.55 5.24
N LYS A 264 -18.36 3.39 5.93
CA LYS A 264 -18.89 4.49 6.75
C LYS A 264 -19.67 5.51 5.91
N GLU A 265 -19.19 5.90 4.72
CA GLU A 265 -19.92 6.78 3.82
C GLU A 265 -21.16 6.09 3.26
N TRP A 266 -21.03 4.83 2.83
CA TRP A 266 -22.12 4.02 2.31
C TRP A 266 -23.30 3.97 3.29
N LYS A 267 -23.03 3.68 4.56
CA LYS A 267 -24.05 3.69 5.63
C LYS A 267 -24.65 5.09 5.88
N LYS A 268 -23.80 6.13 5.89
CA LYS A 268 -24.26 7.51 6.08
C LYS A 268 -25.22 7.97 4.99
N LEU A 269 -25.06 7.45 3.77
CA LEU A 269 -25.95 7.72 2.64
C LEU A 269 -27.24 6.87 2.65
N GLY A 270 -27.44 6.04 3.69
CA GLY A 270 -28.61 5.17 3.81
C GLY A 270 -28.70 4.09 2.72
N LYS A 271 -27.58 3.70 2.13
CA LYS A 271 -27.52 2.69 1.08
C LYS A 271 -27.76 1.29 1.63
N PRO A 272 -28.32 0.35 0.82
CA PRO A 272 -28.58 -1.02 1.23
C PRO A 272 -27.33 -1.73 1.78
N ILE A 273 -27.55 -2.53 2.80
CA ILE A 273 -26.53 -3.43 3.38
C ILE A 273 -27.03 -4.88 3.30
N GLU A 274 -26.10 -5.80 3.32
CA GLU A 274 -26.34 -7.22 3.40
C GLU A 274 -25.75 -7.75 4.72
N GLU A 275 -26.45 -8.69 5.35
CA GLU A 275 -26.10 -9.30 6.63
C GLU A 275 -26.25 -10.80 6.52
N PHE A 276 -25.32 -11.55 7.09
CA PHE A 276 -25.47 -12.99 7.29
C PHE A 276 -26.03 -13.23 8.71
N LYS A 277 -27.35 -13.35 8.82
CA LYS A 277 -28.08 -13.43 10.12
C LYS A 277 -27.64 -14.57 11.02
N ASP A 278 -27.15 -15.66 10.44
CA ASP A 278 -26.73 -16.87 11.16
C ASP A 278 -25.22 -17.08 11.17
N ALA A 279 -24.45 -16.00 10.90
CA ALA A 279 -22.99 -16.07 10.92
C ALA A 279 -22.49 -16.44 12.34
N ASN A 280 -21.72 -17.51 12.42
CA ASN A 280 -21.18 -18.03 13.67
C ASN A 280 -19.67 -18.33 13.54
N PHE A 281 -19.07 -18.81 14.62
CA PHE A 281 -17.63 -19.10 14.66
C PHE A 281 -17.16 -20.08 13.55
N TRP A 282 -18.01 -21.01 13.14
CA TRP A 282 -17.67 -22.00 12.11
C TRP A 282 -17.53 -21.37 10.71
N ASP A 283 -18.22 -20.24 10.45
CA ASP A 283 -18.10 -19.49 9.21
C ASP A 283 -16.74 -18.77 9.07
N LEU A 284 -16.00 -18.66 10.19
CA LEU A 284 -14.64 -18.12 10.22
C LEU A 284 -13.58 -19.14 9.83
N SER A 285 -13.87 -20.43 9.98
CA SER A 285 -12.93 -21.53 9.75
C SER A 285 -12.91 -22.01 8.29
N ALA A 286 -13.75 -21.46 7.43
CA ALA A 286 -13.88 -21.84 6.02
C ALA A 286 -12.89 -21.12 5.08
N GLU A 287 -11.84 -20.48 5.63
CA GLU A 287 -10.82 -19.76 4.83
C GLU A 287 -9.61 -20.64 4.49
#